data_3605d92e15e95afc755b453c724a4a8c
#
_entry.id   3605d92e15e95afc755b453c724a4a8c
#
_cell.length_a   1.000
_cell.length_b   1.000
_cell.length_c   1.000
_cell.angle_alpha   90.00
_cell.angle_beta   90.00
_cell.angle_gamma   90.00
#
_symmetry.space_group_name_H-M   'P 1'
#
loop_
_entity.id
_entity.type
_entity.pdbx_description
1 polymer ?
#
loop_
_entity_poly.entity_id
_entity_poly.type
_entity_poly.pdbx_seq_one_letter_code
_entity_poly.pdbx_strand_id
1 'polypeptide(L)'
;MKGAAPTSLPNIILIGLMGCGKTTIGKELHRETSLRFTDTDQMIEHQTGMSIPQIFKAHGESHFRDLETGILRQLHGVARQSRIISTGGGITIRPENRDLLKKLGFVVWLHTDVNTLYQRISRCTNRPLLQQPNPKAVLGRLMKERHDFYRETAHLTIDTANLHIHEIAFGILESARVCLLYTSDAA
;
A
#
# COMPACT_ATOMS: atom_id res chain seq x y z
N MET A 1 26.74 -26.63 -10.34
CA MET A 1 25.73 -25.97 -11.17
C MET A 1 25.23 -24.75 -10.38
N LYS A 2 25.56 -23.54 -10.82
CA LYS A 2 25.09 -22.31 -10.18
C LYS A 2 23.60 -22.16 -10.53
N GLY A 3 22.71 -22.31 -9.54
CA GLY A 3 21.30 -21.97 -9.68
C GLY A 3 21.18 -20.51 -10.11
N ALA A 4 20.51 -20.27 -11.24
CA ALA A 4 20.21 -18.92 -11.69
C ALA A 4 19.35 -18.27 -10.61
N ALA A 5 19.79 -17.14 -10.06
CA ALA A 5 18.98 -16.34 -9.15
C ALA A 5 17.64 -16.00 -9.85
N PRO A 6 16.51 -16.03 -9.15
CA PRO A 6 15.23 -15.69 -9.74
C PRO A 6 15.31 -14.27 -10.28
N THR A 7 15.12 -14.12 -11.59
CA THR A 7 15.38 -12.90 -12.35
C THR A 7 14.27 -11.86 -12.23
N SER A 8 13.21 -12.12 -11.47
CA SER A 8 12.08 -11.18 -11.31
C SER A 8 11.74 -10.95 -9.84
N LEU A 9 11.67 -9.69 -9.43
CA LEU A 9 11.14 -9.30 -8.13
C LEU A 9 9.67 -9.74 -7.98
N PRO A 10 9.16 -10.01 -6.74
CA PRO A 10 7.73 -10.20 -6.53
C PRO A 10 6.96 -8.89 -6.77
N ASN A 11 5.63 -8.94 -6.80
CA ASN A 11 4.87 -7.72 -6.60
C ASN A 11 5.25 -7.10 -5.27
N ILE A 12 5.50 -5.79 -5.24
CA ILE A 12 5.74 -5.01 -4.02
C ILE A 12 4.49 -4.23 -3.71
N ILE A 13 3.88 -4.49 -2.56
CA ILE A 13 2.59 -3.91 -2.17
C ILE A 13 2.81 -2.99 -0.99
N LEU A 14 2.46 -1.72 -1.15
CA LEU A 14 2.62 -0.69 -0.13
C LEU A 14 1.29 -0.45 0.59
N ILE A 15 1.24 -0.73 1.89
CA ILE A 15 0.10 -0.49 2.77
C ILE A 15 0.46 0.55 3.84
N GLY A 16 -0.55 1.13 4.49
CA GLY A 16 -0.40 2.11 5.57
C GLY A 16 -1.37 3.28 5.43
N LEU A 17 -1.43 4.13 6.45
CA LEU A 17 -2.31 5.29 6.50
C LEU A 17 -1.98 6.33 5.42
N MET A 18 -2.95 7.21 5.15
CA MET A 18 -2.72 8.39 4.34
C MET A 18 -1.58 9.24 4.92
N GLY A 19 -0.72 9.78 4.05
CA GLY A 19 0.43 10.59 4.47
C GLY A 19 1.69 9.79 4.84
N CYS A 20 1.66 8.45 4.92
CA CYS A 20 2.85 7.64 5.21
C CYS A 20 3.85 7.53 4.05
N GLY A 21 3.51 8.00 2.85
CA GLY A 21 4.45 8.09 1.72
C GLY A 21 4.32 7.02 0.64
N LYS A 22 3.25 6.21 0.61
CA LYS A 22 3.06 5.11 -0.36
C LYS A 22 3.29 5.51 -1.82
N THR A 23 2.64 6.58 -2.26
CA THR A 23 2.77 7.05 -3.65
C THR A 23 4.19 7.55 -3.95
N THR A 24 4.83 8.24 -2.99
CA THR A 24 6.19 8.76 -3.15
C THR A 24 7.20 7.62 -3.23
N ILE A 25 7.16 6.69 -2.28
CA ILE A 25 8.02 5.50 -2.24
C ILE A 25 7.75 4.61 -3.45
N GLY A 26 6.48 4.43 -3.84
CA GLY A 26 6.12 3.64 -5.01
C GLY A 26 6.69 4.20 -6.32
N LYS A 27 6.71 5.52 -6.49
CA LYS A 27 7.35 6.18 -7.63
C LYS A 27 8.86 6.02 -7.62
N GLU A 28 9.49 6.06 -6.45
CA GLU A 28 10.92 5.84 -6.30
C GLU A 28 11.29 4.40 -6.65
N LEU A 29 10.56 3.41 -6.13
CA LEU A 29 10.73 2.01 -6.51
C LEU A 29 10.57 1.79 -8.02
N HIS A 30 9.57 2.45 -8.64
CA HIS A 30 9.41 2.44 -10.09
C HIS A 30 10.63 2.99 -10.82
N ARG A 31 11.18 4.11 -10.35
CA ARG A 31 12.37 4.74 -10.94
C ARG A 31 13.59 3.81 -10.87
N GLU A 32 13.77 3.09 -9.75
CA GLU A 32 14.93 2.21 -9.55
C GLU A 32 14.80 0.86 -10.27
N THR A 33 13.57 0.35 -10.46
CA THR A 33 13.34 -1.00 -10.97
C THR A 33 12.73 -1.07 -12.35
N SER A 34 12.16 0.04 -12.84
CA SER A 34 11.28 0.09 -14.03
C SER A 34 10.01 -0.77 -13.93
N LEU A 35 9.71 -1.35 -12.76
CA LEU A 35 8.46 -2.08 -12.54
C LEU A 35 7.27 -1.13 -12.64
N ARG A 36 6.18 -1.59 -13.25
CA ARG A 36 4.96 -0.78 -13.39
C ARG A 36 4.42 -0.36 -12.03
N PHE A 37 4.24 0.94 -11.81
CA PHE A 37 3.56 1.50 -10.66
C PHE A 37 2.04 1.52 -10.88
N THR A 38 1.28 1.09 -9.89
CA THR A 38 -0.18 1.02 -9.90
C THR A 38 -0.71 1.53 -8.55
N ASP A 39 -1.76 2.36 -8.57
CA ASP A 39 -2.45 2.82 -7.37
C ASP A 39 -3.89 2.30 -7.39
N THR A 40 -4.31 1.57 -6.33
CA THR A 40 -5.63 0.93 -6.29
C THR A 40 -6.77 1.94 -6.25
N ASP A 41 -6.57 3.08 -5.60
CA ASP A 41 -7.59 4.14 -5.53
C ASP A 41 -7.81 4.74 -6.92
N GLN A 42 -6.74 4.98 -7.68
CA GLN A 42 -6.83 5.44 -9.07
C GLN A 42 -7.50 4.40 -9.99
N MET A 43 -7.25 3.10 -9.76
CA MET A 43 -7.94 2.05 -10.52
C MET A 43 -9.44 2.08 -10.28
N ILE A 44 -9.88 2.25 -9.02
CA ILE A 44 -11.30 2.36 -8.67
C ILE A 44 -11.92 3.59 -9.34
N GLU A 45 -11.27 4.76 -9.24
CA GLU A 45 -11.78 5.98 -9.87
C GLU A 45 -11.89 5.85 -11.40
N HIS A 46 -10.91 5.21 -12.02
CA HIS A 46 -10.94 4.95 -13.47
C HIS A 46 -12.06 3.98 -13.87
N GLN A 47 -12.28 2.90 -13.09
CA GLN A 47 -13.33 1.92 -13.40
C GLN A 47 -14.74 2.46 -13.21
N THR A 48 -14.93 3.31 -12.19
CA THR A 48 -16.25 3.82 -11.83
C THR A 48 -16.59 5.14 -12.53
N GLY A 49 -15.59 5.86 -13.06
CA GLY A 49 -15.74 7.22 -13.56
C GLY A 49 -16.05 8.24 -12.46
N MET A 50 -15.93 7.86 -11.18
CA MET A 50 -16.25 8.67 -10.01
C MET A 50 -15.04 8.84 -9.10
N SER A 51 -14.89 10.01 -8.49
CA SER A 51 -13.90 10.19 -7.43
C SER A 51 -14.29 9.42 -6.17
N ILE A 52 -13.30 9.03 -5.35
CA ILE A 52 -13.55 8.30 -4.10
C ILE A 52 -14.58 9.02 -3.20
N PRO A 53 -14.52 10.34 -2.97
CA PRO A 53 -15.55 11.05 -2.21
C PRO A 53 -16.97 10.93 -2.83
N GLN A 54 -17.08 10.93 -4.16
CA GLN A 54 -18.36 10.74 -4.84
C GLN A 54 -18.91 9.33 -4.62
N ILE A 55 -18.05 8.30 -4.67
CA ILE A 55 -18.44 6.91 -4.40
C ILE A 55 -18.97 6.79 -2.96
N PHE A 56 -18.26 7.33 -1.97
CA PHE A 56 -18.71 7.31 -0.58
C PHE A 56 -20.05 8.01 -0.39
N LYS A 57 -20.25 9.17 -1.05
CA LYS A 57 -21.51 9.94 -0.97
C LYS A 57 -22.69 9.22 -1.63
N ALA A 58 -22.45 8.60 -2.78
CA ALA A 58 -23.52 7.98 -3.58
C ALA A 58 -23.86 6.56 -3.12
N HIS A 59 -22.85 5.77 -2.70
CA HIS A 59 -22.98 4.32 -2.49
C HIS A 59 -22.57 3.85 -1.09
N GLY A 60 -21.92 4.72 -0.30
CA GLY A 60 -21.46 4.42 1.06
C GLY A 60 -20.16 3.62 1.14
N GLU A 61 -19.70 3.40 2.37
CA GLU A 61 -18.43 2.74 2.63
C GLU A 61 -18.41 1.27 2.19
N SER A 62 -19.50 0.53 2.45
CA SER A 62 -19.55 -0.91 2.11
C SER A 62 -19.29 -1.15 0.63
N HIS A 63 -19.93 -0.37 -0.24
CA HIS A 63 -19.72 -0.46 -1.68
C HIS A 63 -18.27 -0.14 -2.09
N PHE A 64 -17.67 0.88 -1.47
CA PHE A 64 -16.26 1.19 -1.72
C PHE A 64 -15.35 0.01 -1.34
N ARG A 65 -15.62 -0.67 -0.20
CA ARG A 65 -14.87 -1.87 0.21
C ARG A 65 -15.06 -3.03 -0.77
N ASP A 66 -16.24 -3.16 -1.40
CA ASP A 66 -16.45 -4.16 -2.46
C ASP A 66 -15.58 -3.86 -3.68
N LEU A 67 -15.46 -2.59 -4.05
CA LEU A 67 -14.59 -2.16 -5.15
C LEU A 67 -13.11 -2.44 -4.84
N GLU A 68 -12.63 -2.13 -3.61
CA GLU A 68 -11.27 -2.48 -3.18
C GLU A 68 -10.99 -3.98 -3.32
N THR A 69 -11.91 -4.83 -2.86
CA THR A 69 -11.79 -6.29 -2.99
C THR A 69 -11.78 -6.72 -4.47
N GLY A 70 -12.64 -6.13 -5.29
CA GLY A 70 -12.70 -6.37 -6.73
C GLY A 70 -11.37 -6.07 -7.44
N ILE A 71 -10.76 -4.93 -7.13
CA ILE A 71 -9.44 -4.56 -7.66
C ILE A 71 -8.36 -5.57 -7.27
N LEU A 72 -8.33 -6.02 -6.02
CA LEU A 72 -7.34 -7.02 -5.59
C LEU A 72 -7.52 -8.35 -6.36
N ARG A 73 -8.74 -8.81 -6.54
CA ARG A 73 -9.04 -10.03 -7.34
C ARG A 73 -8.62 -9.86 -8.81
N GLN A 74 -8.86 -8.67 -9.39
CA GLN A 74 -8.41 -8.36 -10.75
C GLN A 74 -6.89 -8.39 -10.87
N LEU A 75 -6.16 -7.82 -9.90
CA LEU A 75 -4.70 -7.82 -9.87
C LEU A 75 -4.13 -9.23 -9.78
N HIS A 76 -4.78 -10.16 -9.08
CA HIS A 76 -4.42 -11.57 -9.06
C HIS A 76 -4.54 -12.25 -10.43
N GLY A 77 -5.56 -11.89 -11.22
CA GLY A 77 -5.80 -12.48 -12.54
C GLY A 77 -4.77 -12.09 -13.61
N VAL A 78 -4.00 -11.03 -13.41
CA VAL A 78 -3.07 -10.45 -14.41
C VAL A 78 -1.60 -10.73 -14.09
N ALA A 79 -1.30 -11.68 -13.24
CA ALA A 79 -0.05 -11.91 -12.50
C ALA A 79 1.16 -12.42 -13.30
N ARG A 80 1.42 -11.98 -14.54
CA ARG A 80 2.66 -12.36 -15.26
C ARG A 80 3.81 -11.36 -15.17
N GLN A 81 3.60 -10.18 -14.64
CA GLN A 81 4.64 -9.16 -14.49
C GLN A 81 4.59 -8.55 -13.10
N SER A 82 5.75 -8.53 -12.44
CA SER A 82 5.92 -7.87 -11.16
C SER A 82 5.56 -6.39 -11.22
N ARG A 83 4.93 -5.88 -10.17
CA ARG A 83 4.42 -4.50 -10.08
C ARG A 83 4.69 -3.91 -8.72
N ILE A 84 4.70 -2.60 -8.67
CA ILE A 84 4.62 -1.83 -7.44
C ILE A 84 3.17 -1.37 -7.28
N ILE A 85 2.54 -1.74 -6.16
CA ILE A 85 1.13 -1.49 -5.91
C ILE A 85 0.99 -0.62 -4.66
N SER A 86 0.54 0.63 -4.83
CA SER A 86 0.12 1.52 -3.74
C SER A 86 -1.36 1.29 -3.45
N THR A 87 -1.73 1.17 -2.18
CA THR A 87 -3.10 0.86 -1.79
C THR A 87 -3.79 1.99 -1.04
N GLY A 88 -5.12 1.98 -1.02
CA GLY A 88 -5.90 2.81 -0.12
C GLY A 88 -5.62 2.48 1.36
N GLY A 89 -5.70 3.49 2.25
CA GLY A 89 -5.40 3.28 3.67
C GLY A 89 -6.37 2.37 4.41
N GLY A 90 -7.51 2.03 3.83
CA GLY A 90 -8.51 1.12 4.40
C GLY A 90 -8.52 -0.28 3.82
N ILE A 91 -7.61 -0.58 2.90
CA ILE A 91 -7.58 -1.84 2.14
C ILE A 91 -7.53 -3.09 3.05
N THR A 92 -6.89 -2.98 4.22
CA THR A 92 -6.69 -4.07 5.18
C THR A 92 -7.86 -4.27 6.15
N ILE A 93 -8.92 -3.46 6.10
CA ILE A 93 -10.07 -3.55 7.01
C ILE A 93 -10.75 -4.92 6.86
N ARG A 94 -10.98 -5.38 5.64
CA ARG A 94 -11.58 -6.69 5.40
C ARG A 94 -10.56 -7.82 5.53
N PRO A 95 -10.87 -8.88 6.30
CA PRO A 95 -9.99 -10.06 6.41
C PRO A 95 -9.62 -10.65 5.05
N GLU A 96 -10.59 -10.78 4.15
CA GLU A 96 -10.38 -11.28 2.78
C GLU A 96 -9.31 -10.48 2.03
N ASN A 97 -9.30 -9.14 2.16
CA ASN A 97 -8.31 -8.32 1.49
C ASN A 97 -6.90 -8.57 2.05
N ARG A 98 -6.76 -8.84 3.37
CA ARG A 98 -5.47 -9.18 3.99
C ARG A 98 -4.90 -10.46 3.39
N ASP A 99 -5.73 -11.49 3.20
CA ASP A 99 -5.33 -12.75 2.56
C ASP A 99 -4.96 -12.55 1.08
N LEU A 100 -5.77 -11.77 0.35
CA LEU A 100 -5.49 -11.44 -1.04
C LEU A 100 -4.16 -10.68 -1.19
N LEU A 101 -3.88 -9.69 -0.33
CA LEU A 101 -2.63 -8.93 -0.35
C LEU A 101 -1.41 -9.83 -0.11
N LYS A 102 -1.46 -10.72 0.89
CA LYS A 102 -0.38 -11.68 1.18
C LYS A 102 -0.11 -12.62 0.00
N LYS A 103 -1.17 -13.11 -0.66
CA LYS A 103 -1.06 -13.98 -1.85
C LYS A 103 -0.58 -13.22 -3.09
N LEU A 104 -0.84 -11.92 -3.17
CA LEU A 104 -0.50 -11.09 -4.33
C LEU A 104 1.01 -10.80 -4.42
N GLY A 105 1.72 -10.71 -3.29
CA GLY A 105 3.16 -10.46 -3.28
C GLY A 105 3.73 -10.04 -1.92
N PHE A 106 4.86 -9.35 -1.96
CA PHE A 106 5.59 -8.87 -0.80
C PHE A 106 4.93 -7.59 -0.25
N VAL A 107 4.29 -7.69 0.90
CA VAL A 107 3.54 -6.59 1.52
C VAL A 107 4.44 -5.80 2.48
N VAL A 108 4.55 -4.50 2.25
CA VAL A 108 5.34 -3.56 3.05
C VAL A 108 4.42 -2.56 3.72
N TRP A 109 4.44 -2.52 5.03
CA TRP A 109 3.77 -1.48 5.79
C TRP A 109 4.69 -0.29 6.00
N LEU A 110 4.33 0.84 5.40
CA LEU A 110 4.96 2.13 5.64
C LEU A 110 4.31 2.75 6.89
N HIS A 111 5.04 2.71 8.00
CA HIS A 111 4.63 3.23 9.29
C HIS A 111 5.26 4.61 9.54
N THR A 112 4.58 5.44 10.30
CA THR A 112 5.13 6.64 10.94
C THR A 112 4.18 7.11 12.03
N ASP A 113 4.65 7.96 12.94
CA ASP A 113 3.84 8.50 14.01
C ASP A 113 2.75 9.48 13.51
N VAL A 114 1.72 9.69 14.36
CA VAL A 114 0.57 10.54 14.02
C VAL A 114 0.95 12.01 13.79
N ASN A 115 1.98 12.52 14.48
CA ASN A 115 2.41 13.91 14.30
C ASN A 115 3.02 14.10 12.92
N THR A 116 3.90 13.19 12.51
CA THR A 116 4.51 13.18 11.18
C THR A 116 3.46 13.02 10.08
N LEU A 117 2.47 12.10 10.25
CA LEU A 117 1.35 11.99 9.33
C LEU A 117 0.59 13.31 9.18
N TYR A 118 0.22 13.92 10.31
CA TYR A 118 -0.51 15.18 10.32
C TYR A 118 0.27 16.30 9.62
N GLN A 119 1.57 16.46 9.91
CA GLN A 119 2.43 17.44 9.26
C GLN A 119 2.51 17.24 7.74
N ARG A 120 2.60 15.98 7.29
CA ARG A 120 2.67 15.65 5.86
C ARG A 120 1.37 15.94 5.13
N ILE A 121 0.21 15.56 5.72
CA ILE A 121 -1.09 15.80 5.08
C ILE A 121 -1.54 17.25 5.15
N SER A 122 -1.16 18.02 6.20
CA SER A 122 -1.52 19.43 6.33
C SER A 122 -0.94 20.33 5.23
N ARG A 123 0.10 19.85 4.54
CA ARG A 123 0.69 20.51 3.36
C ARG A 123 -0.08 20.22 2.06
N CYS A 124 -1.08 19.33 2.10
CA CYS A 124 -1.88 18.94 0.93
C CYS A 124 -3.24 19.62 0.99
N THR A 125 -3.59 20.42 -0.01
CA THR A 125 -4.84 21.22 -0.04
C THR A 125 -6.11 20.39 -0.25
N ASN A 126 -6.03 19.16 -0.80
CA ASN A 126 -7.18 18.34 -1.22
C ASN A 126 -7.37 17.06 -0.38
N ARG A 127 -7.50 17.19 0.94
CA ARG A 127 -7.76 16.05 1.83
C ARG A 127 -9.04 16.26 2.64
N PRO A 128 -10.11 15.45 2.41
CA PRO A 128 -11.37 15.57 3.19
C PRO A 128 -11.17 15.45 4.70
N LEU A 129 -10.15 14.71 5.13
CA LEU A 129 -9.80 14.57 6.54
C LEU A 129 -9.41 15.88 7.20
N LEU A 130 -8.77 16.82 6.46
CA LEU A 130 -8.39 18.14 6.98
C LEU A 130 -9.58 19.07 7.25
N GLN A 131 -10.75 18.72 6.70
CA GLN A 131 -12.00 19.46 6.91
C GLN A 131 -12.72 19.03 8.23
N GLN A 132 -12.21 18.00 8.90
CA GLN A 132 -12.74 17.57 10.19
C GLN A 132 -12.30 18.51 11.33
N PRO A 133 -13.11 18.67 12.40
CA PRO A 133 -12.78 19.59 13.51
C PRO A 133 -11.46 19.30 14.21
N ASN A 134 -11.00 18.05 14.23
CA ASN A 134 -9.72 17.64 14.82
C ASN A 134 -9.04 16.56 13.97
N PRO A 135 -8.39 16.92 12.86
CA PRO A 135 -7.80 15.95 11.93
C PRO A 135 -6.75 15.04 12.57
N LYS A 136 -5.98 15.56 13.53
CA LYS A 136 -4.96 14.81 14.25
C LYS A 136 -5.56 13.72 15.12
N ALA A 137 -6.65 14.00 15.84
CA ALA A 137 -7.36 13.00 16.63
C ALA A 137 -7.98 11.91 15.76
N VAL A 138 -8.51 12.28 14.58
CA VAL A 138 -9.04 11.33 13.60
C VAL A 138 -7.92 10.41 13.09
N LEU A 139 -6.75 10.93 12.75
CA LEU A 139 -5.58 10.13 12.37
C LEU A 139 -5.16 9.16 13.47
N GLY A 140 -5.11 9.62 14.73
CA GLY A 140 -4.77 8.79 15.88
C GLY A 140 -5.76 7.62 16.07
N ARG A 141 -7.06 7.89 15.94
CA ARG A 141 -8.10 6.86 15.97
C ARG A 141 -7.92 5.86 14.83
N LEU A 142 -7.78 6.32 13.59
CA LEU A 142 -7.59 5.45 12.43
C LEU A 142 -6.32 4.59 12.55
N MET A 143 -5.23 5.16 13.10
CA MET A 143 -4.00 4.39 13.35
C MET A 143 -4.26 3.29 14.36
N LYS A 144 -4.91 3.59 15.48
CA LYS A 144 -5.23 2.61 16.53
C LYS A 144 -6.13 1.48 16.00
N GLU A 145 -7.16 1.83 15.21
CA GLU A 145 -8.12 0.88 14.64
C GLU A 145 -7.47 -0.07 13.61
N ARG A 146 -6.46 0.42 12.86
CA ARG A 146 -5.89 -0.32 11.71
C ARG A 146 -4.50 -0.88 11.98
N HIS A 147 -3.86 -0.53 13.09
CA HIS A 147 -2.50 -0.93 13.43
C HIS A 147 -2.31 -2.44 13.32
N ASP A 148 -3.18 -3.21 13.98
CA ASP A 148 -3.06 -4.67 14.02
C ASP A 148 -3.34 -5.28 12.64
N PHE A 149 -4.26 -4.71 11.86
CA PHE A 149 -4.52 -5.15 10.49
C PHE A 149 -3.29 -4.95 9.58
N TYR A 150 -2.63 -3.79 9.69
CA TYR A 150 -1.39 -3.57 8.94
C TYR A 150 -0.29 -4.51 9.38
N ARG A 151 -0.08 -4.67 10.70
CA ARG A 151 0.95 -5.54 11.27
C ARG A 151 0.76 -7.00 10.86
N GLU A 152 -0.47 -7.49 10.91
CA GLU A 152 -0.83 -8.86 10.52
C GLU A 152 -0.62 -9.09 9.01
N THR A 153 -0.85 -8.08 8.19
CA THR A 153 -0.79 -8.21 6.73
C THR A 153 0.63 -8.06 6.18
N ALA A 154 1.48 -7.29 6.85
CA ALA A 154 2.81 -6.94 6.36
C ALA A 154 3.83 -8.09 6.51
N HIS A 155 4.66 -8.26 5.49
CA HIS A 155 5.90 -9.05 5.56
C HIS A 155 7.08 -8.21 6.07
N LEU A 156 7.03 -6.89 5.84
CA LEU A 156 8.02 -5.93 6.29
C LEU A 156 7.33 -4.67 6.82
N THR A 157 7.81 -4.14 7.95
CA THR A 157 7.39 -2.83 8.46
C THR A 157 8.59 -1.88 8.43
N ILE A 158 8.40 -0.71 7.84
CA ILE A 158 9.43 0.34 7.77
C ILE A 158 8.89 1.62 8.39
N ASP A 159 9.61 2.18 9.35
CA ASP A 159 9.35 3.52 9.86
C ASP A 159 9.89 4.57 8.86
N THR A 160 8.99 5.42 8.39
CA THR A 160 9.32 6.44 7.38
C THR A 160 9.58 7.83 7.99
N ALA A 161 9.65 7.95 9.31
CA ALA A 161 9.81 9.26 9.97
C ALA A 161 11.19 9.88 9.69
N ASN A 162 12.25 9.07 9.83
CA ASN A 162 13.64 9.55 9.87
C ASN A 162 14.53 9.03 8.72
N LEU A 163 13.96 8.30 7.78
CA LEU A 163 14.69 7.74 6.64
C LEU A 163 14.46 8.57 5.37
N HIS A 164 15.49 8.69 4.55
CA HIS A 164 15.34 9.26 3.21
C HIS A 164 14.63 8.29 2.27
N ILE A 165 13.98 8.85 1.25
CA ILE A 165 13.17 8.08 0.28
C ILE A 165 13.99 6.95 -0.35
N HIS A 166 15.26 7.22 -0.71
CA HIS A 166 16.16 6.23 -1.31
C HIS A 166 16.51 5.09 -0.35
N GLU A 167 16.73 5.40 0.94
CA GLU A 167 17.04 4.39 1.96
C GLU A 167 15.85 3.44 2.18
N ILE A 168 14.63 4.00 2.18
CA ILE A 168 13.40 3.22 2.28
C ILE A 168 13.24 2.32 1.05
N ALA A 169 13.41 2.87 -0.16
CA ALA A 169 13.30 2.11 -1.40
C ALA A 169 14.34 0.99 -1.46
N PHE A 170 15.59 1.28 -1.14
CA PHE A 170 16.68 0.30 -1.07
C PHE A 170 16.36 -0.84 -0.08
N GLY A 171 15.95 -0.51 1.15
CA GLY A 171 15.58 -1.51 2.17
C GLY A 171 14.43 -2.42 1.74
N ILE A 172 13.43 -1.86 1.04
CA ILE A 172 12.32 -2.63 0.47
C ILE A 172 12.82 -3.61 -0.58
N LEU A 173 13.66 -3.16 -1.51
CA LEU A 173 14.17 -3.98 -2.61
C LEU A 173 15.05 -5.12 -2.11
N GLU A 174 15.96 -4.86 -1.17
CA GLU A 174 16.80 -5.89 -0.59
C GLU A 174 15.96 -6.93 0.18
N SER A 175 14.98 -6.48 0.98
CA SER A 175 14.09 -7.39 1.70
C SER A 175 13.23 -8.24 0.76
N ALA A 176 12.73 -7.66 -0.34
CA ALA A 176 11.95 -8.38 -1.34
C ALA A 176 12.78 -9.44 -2.08
N ARG A 177 14.06 -9.17 -2.36
CA ARG A 177 15.01 -10.14 -2.95
C ARG A 177 15.27 -11.32 -2.03
N VAL A 178 15.52 -11.04 -0.74
CA VAL A 178 15.73 -12.07 0.27
C VAL A 178 14.49 -12.97 0.41
N CYS A 179 13.29 -12.40 0.44
CA CYS A 179 12.05 -13.16 0.53
C CYS A 179 11.90 -14.18 -0.64
N LEU A 180 12.28 -13.80 -1.85
CA LEU A 180 12.24 -14.70 -3.01
C LEU A 180 13.20 -15.88 -2.88
N LEU A 181 14.39 -15.68 -2.34
CA LEU A 181 15.37 -16.75 -2.17
C LEU A 181 14.84 -17.84 -1.24
N TYR A 182 14.17 -17.45 -0.14
CA TYR A 182 13.62 -18.41 0.82
C TYR A 182 12.33 -19.09 0.36
N THR A 183 11.55 -18.50 -0.56
CA THR A 183 10.32 -19.13 -1.09
C THR A 183 10.60 -20.08 -2.25
N SER A 184 11.72 -19.94 -2.96
CA SER A 184 12.12 -20.84 -4.04
C SER A 184 12.75 -22.16 -3.54
N ASP A 185 13.26 -22.21 -2.30
CA ASP A 185 13.83 -23.42 -1.69
C ASP A 185 12.77 -24.28 -0.99
N ALA A 186 11.50 -23.81 -0.90
CA ALA A 186 10.40 -24.51 -0.24
C ALA A 186 9.39 -25.17 -1.22
N ALA A 187 9.66 -25.11 -2.51
CA ALA A 187 8.88 -25.73 -3.58
C ALA A 187 9.68 -26.81 -4.29
#